data_f011f0fb1df82fa87afc35eab2073345
#
_entry.id   f011f0fb1df82fa87afc35eab2073345
#
_cell.length_a   1.000
_cell.length_b   1.000
_cell.length_c   1.000
_cell.angle_alpha   90.00
_cell.angle_beta   90.00
_cell.angle_gamma   90.00
#
_symmetry.space_group_name_H-M   'P 1'
#
loop_
_entity.id
_entity.type
_entity.pdbx_description
1 polymer ?
#
loop_
_entity_poly.entity_id
_entity_poly.type
_entity_poly.pdbx_seq_one_letter_code
_entity_poly.pdbx_strand_id
1 'polypeptide(L)'
;MAVDANKMTSSNGCGYVDGTPRLFIRIESAAVALAAMIAYRQLGEPWWLFAALFLAPDLSMIGYLAGPRVGALLYNVVHVYAGPAILVGFGFLSGSVIAQALASIWFAHIGFDRMLGYGLKYGQGFAFTHLGRLGFRANRQSASP
;
A
#
# COMPACT_ATOMS: atom_id res chain seq x y z
N MET A 1 -35.49 -26.37 -4.38
CA MET A 1 -34.81 -25.05 -4.44
C MET A 1 -33.43 -25.31 -5.05
N ALA A 2 -33.33 -25.24 -6.38
CA ALA A 2 -32.07 -25.49 -7.08
C ALA A 2 -31.23 -24.20 -7.00
N VAL A 3 -30.10 -24.24 -6.30
CA VAL A 3 -29.12 -23.17 -6.30
C VAL A 3 -28.45 -23.15 -7.67
N ASP A 4 -28.61 -22.04 -8.36
CA ASP A 4 -28.14 -21.82 -9.73
C ASP A 4 -26.59 -21.90 -9.77
N ALA A 5 -26.08 -23.08 -10.12
CA ALA A 5 -24.64 -23.35 -10.21
C ALA A 5 -23.94 -22.49 -11.29
N ASN A 6 -24.69 -21.80 -12.14
CA ASN A 6 -24.17 -20.98 -13.23
C ASN A 6 -23.72 -19.58 -12.76
N LYS A 7 -23.99 -19.21 -11.49
CA LYS A 7 -23.55 -17.91 -10.94
C LYS A 7 -22.15 -17.96 -10.31
N MET A 8 -21.55 -19.15 -10.21
CA MET A 8 -20.22 -19.36 -9.61
C MET A 8 -19.06 -19.37 -10.60
N THR A 9 -19.29 -19.33 -11.91
CA THR A 9 -18.24 -19.53 -12.91
C THR A 9 -17.76 -18.25 -13.64
N SER A 10 -18.18 -17.07 -13.23
CA SER A 10 -17.77 -15.83 -13.91
C SER A 10 -16.91 -14.88 -13.05
N SER A 11 -16.24 -15.35 -12.01
CA SER A 11 -15.27 -14.54 -11.27
C SER A 11 -13.82 -14.97 -11.57
N ASN A 12 -13.39 -14.85 -12.82
CA ASN A 12 -11.95 -14.77 -13.13
C ASN A 12 -11.40 -13.41 -12.64
N GLY A 13 -11.74 -12.99 -11.43
CA GLY A 13 -11.30 -11.76 -10.82
C GLY A 13 -10.29 -12.04 -9.72
N CYS A 14 -9.12 -11.42 -9.77
CA CYS A 14 -8.32 -11.23 -8.56
C CYS A 14 -9.23 -10.80 -7.42
N GLY A 15 -9.24 -11.57 -6.33
CA GLY A 15 -9.97 -11.19 -5.13
C GLY A 15 -9.44 -9.86 -4.61
N TYR A 16 -10.28 -8.86 -4.54
CA TYR A 16 -9.97 -7.57 -3.92
C TYR A 16 -10.96 -7.28 -2.80
N VAL A 17 -10.48 -6.49 -1.84
CA VAL A 17 -11.32 -6.04 -0.72
C VAL A 17 -12.19 -4.90 -1.21
N ASP A 18 -13.51 -5.00 -1.00
CA ASP A 18 -14.48 -3.97 -1.40
C ASP A 18 -15.41 -3.58 -0.24
N GLY A 19 -16.17 -2.51 -0.42
CA GLY A 19 -17.16 -2.04 0.55
C GLY A 19 -16.57 -1.55 1.87
N THR A 20 -17.24 -1.86 2.97
CA THR A 20 -16.88 -1.42 4.34
C THR A 20 -15.47 -1.84 4.78
N PRO A 21 -14.99 -3.08 4.56
CA PRO A 21 -13.64 -3.47 4.93
C PRO A 21 -12.57 -2.62 4.25
N ARG A 22 -12.76 -2.27 2.98
CA ARG A 22 -11.83 -1.38 2.26
C ARG A 22 -11.76 0.00 2.90
N LEU A 23 -12.89 0.55 3.34
CA LEU A 23 -12.93 1.83 4.02
C LEU A 23 -12.15 1.79 5.33
N PHE A 24 -12.33 0.75 6.14
CA PHE A 24 -11.58 0.60 7.40
C PHE A 24 -10.07 0.51 7.16
N ILE A 25 -9.61 -0.29 6.19
CA ILE A 25 -8.18 -0.37 5.83
C ILE A 25 -7.63 1.01 5.45
N ARG A 26 -8.39 1.83 4.73
CA ARG A 26 -7.98 3.19 4.35
C ARG A 26 -7.87 4.11 5.55
N ILE A 27 -8.83 4.05 6.48
CA ILE A 27 -8.82 4.85 7.72
C ILE A 27 -7.66 4.45 8.63
N GLU A 28 -7.44 3.16 8.83
CA GLU A 28 -6.29 2.64 9.59
C GLU A 28 -4.96 3.09 8.97
N SER A 29 -4.85 3.03 7.65
CA SER A 29 -3.65 3.45 6.93
C SER A 29 -3.42 4.97 7.04
N ALA A 30 -4.47 5.77 7.03
CA ALA A 30 -4.39 7.20 7.29
C ALA A 30 -3.90 7.48 8.72
N ALA A 31 -4.39 6.72 9.71
CA ALA A 31 -3.94 6.84 11.09
C ALA A 31 -2.45 6.46 11.24
N VAL A 32 -2.00 5.40 10.55
CA VAL A 32 -0.58 5.00 10.52
C VAL A 32 0.28 6.10 9.90
N ALA A 33 -0.15 6.68 8.77
CA ALA A 33 0.59 7.78 8.13
C ALA A 33 0.71 8.99 9.04
N LEU A 34 -0.38 9.38 9.70
CA LEU A 34 -0.38 10.50 10.65
C LEU A 34 0.53 10.22 11.86
N ALA A 35 0.43 9.04 12.45
CA ALA A 35 1.27 8.64 13.58
C ALA A 35 2.77 8.67 13.21
N ALA A 36 3.10 8.18 12.02
CA ALA A 36 4.47 8.19 11.50
C ALA A 36 5.00 9.62 11.28
N MET A 37 4.18 10.54 10.75
CA MET A 37 4.56 11.95 10.62
C MET A 37 4.76 12.63 11.98
N ILE A 38 3.93 12.31 12.98
CA ILE A 38 4.09 12.83 14.35
C ILE A 38 5.38 12.30 14.96
N ALA A 39 5.66 10.99 14.82
CA ALA A 39 6.89 10.38 15.29
C ALA A 39 8.12 11.03 14.64
N TYR A 40 8.10 11.22 13.33
CA TYR A 40 9.18 11.91 12.59
C TYR A 40 9.43 13.32 13.15
N ARG A 41 8.37 14.10 13.37
CA ARG A 41 8.48 15.44 13.94
C ARG A 41 9.16 15.46 15.31
N GLN A 42 8.88 14.43 16.15
CA GLN A 42 9.46 14.35 17.50
C GLN A 42 10.95 14.00 17.50
N LEU A 43 11.46 13.40 16.40
CA LEU A 43 12.86 13.08 16.24
C LEU A 43 13.71 14.34 15.92
N GLY A 44 13.08 15.46 15.55
CA GLY A 44 13.75 16.72 15.28
C GLY A 44 14.47 16.78 13.93
N GLU A 45 14.31 15.78 13.09
CA GLU A 45 14.94 15.74 11.77
C GLU A 45 14.28 16.74 10.79
N PRO A 46 15.04 17.30 9.82
CA PRO A 46 14.56 18.34 8.95
C PRO A 46 13.53 17.85 7.93
N TRP A 47 12.46 18.60 7.72
CA TRP A 47 11.37 18.24 6.80
C TRP A 47 11.79 18.10 5.32
N TRP A 48 12.90 18.71 4.91
CA TRP A 48 13.42 18.47 3.56
C TRP A 48 13.84 17.01 3.35
N LEU A 49 14.39 16.36 4.41
CA LEU A 49 14.75 14.94 4.37
C LEU A 49 13.49 14.07 4.20
N PHE A 50 12.41 14.40 4.92
CA PHE A 50 11.12 13.74 4.75
C PHE A 50 10.64 13.86 3.30
N ALA A 51 10.60 15.07 2.76
CA ALA A 51 10.12 15.32 1.39
C ALA A 51 10.98 14.63 0.33
N ALA A 52 12.31 14.64 0.48
CA ALA A 52 13.24 14.00 -0.46
C ALA A 52 13.09 12.47 -0.50
N LEU A 53 12.85 11.85 0.65
CA LEU A 53 12.81 10.39 0.76
C LEU A 53 11.38 9.80 0.77
N PHE A 54 10.36 10.66 0.82
CA PHE A 54 8.97 10.20 0.88
C PHE A 54 8.60 9.29 -0.31
N LEU A 55 9.11 9.58 -1.50
CA LEU A 55 8.87 8.78 -2.71
C LEU A 55 9.94 7.71 -2.97
N ALA A 56 10.93 7.55 -2.08
CA ALA A 56 11.99 6.56 -2.26
C ALA A 56 11.46 5.10 -2.38
N PRO A 57 10.43 4.66 -1.64
CA PRO A 57 9.86 3.32 -1.81
C PRO A 57 9.31 3.07 -3.22
N ASP A 58 8.80 4.11 -3.90
CA ASP A 58 8.28 3.99 -5.27
C ASP A 58 9.36 3.67 -6.32
N LEU A 59 10.64 3.90 -6.01
CA LEU A 59 11.74 3.46 -6.88
C LEU A 59 11.71 1.95 -7.13
N SER A 60 11.09 1.17 -6.24
CA SER A 60 10.86 -0.27 -6.44
C SER A 60 10.03 -0.59 -7.69
N MET A 61 9.25 0.39 -8.19
CA MET A 61 8.50 0.27 -9.45
C MET A 61 9.40 0.13 -10.68
N ILE A 62 10.67 0.48 -10.60
CA ILE A 62 11.66 0.20 -11.67
C ILE A 62 11.69 -1.30 -12.01
N GLY A 63 11.35 -2.18 -11.07
CA GLY A 63 11.22 -3.61 -11.29
C GLY A 63 10.21 -4.00 -12.40
N TYR A 64 9.25 -3.13 -12.73
CA TYR A 64 8.33 -3.37 -13.84
C TYR A 64 9.01 -3.33 -15.22
N LEU A 65 10.20 -2.77 -15.34
CA LEU A 65 11.02 -2.86 -16.56
C LEU A 65 11.47 -4.31 -16.84
N ALA A 66 11.59 -5.13 -15.79
CA ALA A 66 11.90 -6.56 -15.90
C ALA A 66 10.63 -7.44 -16.00
N GLY A 67 9.46 -6.83 -16.07
CA GLY A 67 8.16 -7.50 -16.25
C GLY A 67 7.21 -7.40 -15.06
N PRO A 68 5.91 -7.69 -15.28
CA PRO A 68 4.86 -7.43 -14.30
C PRO A 68 5.03 -8.22 -13.00
N ARG A 69 5.54 -9.45 -13.07
CA ARG A 69 5.75 -10.31 -11.89
C ARG A 69 6.89 -9.80 -11.02
N VAL A 70 8.00 -9.41 -11.65
CA VAL A 70 9.18 -8.86 -10.94
C VAL A 70 8.83 -7.51 -10.33
N GLY A 71 8.16 -6.64 -11.09
CA GLY A 71 7.70 -5.35 -10.60
C GLY A 71 6.75 -5.47 -9.40
N ALA A 72 5.76 -6.36 -9.46
CA ALA A 72 4.84 -6.60 -8.36
C ALA A 72 5.56 -7.15 -7.12
N LEU A 73 6.51 -8.07 -7.31
CA LEU A 73 7.29 -8.63 -6.19
C LEU A 73 8.12 -7.54 -5.49
N LEU A 74 8.91 -6.77 -6.24
CA LEU A 74 9.76 -5.71 -5.69
C LEU A 74 8.93 -4.62 -5.02
N TYR A 75 7.85 -4.19 -5.68
CA TYR A 75 6.92 -3.25 -5.10
C TYR A 75 6.37 -3.77 -3.76
N ASN A 76 5.84 -4.99 -3.73
CA ASN A 76 5.22 -5.57 -2.54
C ASN A 76 6.21 -5.71 -1.38
N VAL A 77 7.45 -6.16 -1.64
CA VAL A 77 8.50 -6.29 -0.60
C VAL A 77 8.76 -4.94 0.09
N VAL A 78 8.77 -3.86 -0.69
CA VAL A 78 9.01 -2.50 -0.16
C VAL A 78 7.74 -1.88 0.45
N HIS A 79 6.54 -2.29 0.02
CA HIS A 79 5.27 -1.70 0.47
C HIS A 79 4.53 -2.53 1.52
N VAL A 80 5.21 -3.48 2.19
CA VAL A 80 4.71 -4.11 3.42
C VAL A 80 5.31 -3.41 4.65
N TYR A 81 4.54 -3.33 5.73
CA TYR A 81 4.99 -2.70 6.98
C TYR A 81 6.13 -3.42 7.69
N ALA A 82 6.47 -4.66 7.29
CA ALA A 82 7.56 -5.42 7.90
C ALA A 82 8.92 -4.72 7.77
N GLY A 83 9.22 -4.14 6.59
CA GLY A 83 10.47 -3.42 6.35
C GLY A 83 10.69 -2.26 7.32
N PRO A 84 9.80 -1.25 7.34
CA PRO A 84 9.95 -0.14 8.28
C PRO A 84 9.80 -0.57 9.75
N ALA A 85 9.06 -1.65 10.08
CA ALA A 85 9.00 -2.18 11.44
C ALA A 85 10.35 -2.73 11.92
N ILE A 86 11.05 -3.47 11.06
CA ILE A 86 12.41 -3.95 11.35
C ILE A 86 13.36 -2.75 11.51
N LEU A 87 13.28 -1.76 10.64
CA LEU A 87 14.16 -0.60 10.67
C LEU A 87 13.94 0.26 11.92
N VAL A 88 12.70 0.48 12.35
CA VAL A 88 12.42 1.22 13.59
C VAL A 88 12.88 0.44 14.82
N GLY A 89 12.69 -0.88 14.83
CA GLY A 89 13.21 -1.75 15.89
C GLY A 89 14.74 -1.67 16.01
N PHE A 90 15.44 -1.74 14.88
CA PHE A 90 16.89 -1.51 14.83
C PHE A 90 17.27 -0.12 15.35
N GLY A 91 16.53 0.91 14.93
CA GLY A 91 16.77 2.30 15.37
C GLY A 91 16.65 2.46 16.89
N PHE A 92 15.66 1.81 17.53
CA PHE A 92 15.51 1.81 18.99
C PHE A 92 16.64 1.04 19.69
N LEU A 93 16.99 -0.15 19.20
CA LEU A 93 18.02 -0.98 19.81
C LEU A 93 19.43 -0.37 19.71
N SER A 94 19.73 0.32 18.61
CA SER A 94 21.03 0.96 18.37
C SER A 94 21.09 2.42 18.83
N GLY A 95 19.99 3.01 19.26
CA GLY A 95 19.91 4.45 19.56
C GLY A 95 20.01 5.34 18.31
N SER A 96 19.85 4.79 17.10
CA SER A 96 19.99 5.54 15.85
C SER A 96 18.74 6.35 15.52
N VAL A 97 18.81 7.67 15.74
CA VAL A 97 17.73 8.60 15.39
C VAL A 97 17.45 8.60 13.88
N ILE A 98 18.50 8.53 13.05
CA ILE A 98 18.32 8.50 11.60
C ILE A 98 17.58 7.24 11.12
N ALA A 99 17.84 6.07 11.72
CA ALA A 99 17.12 4.85 11.39
C ALA A 99 15.62 4.96 11.76
N GLN A 100 15.31 5.57 12.91
CA GLN A 100 13.93 5.83 13.34
C GLN A 100 13.24 6.84 12.40
N ALA A 101 13.95 7.87 11.95
CA ALA A 101 13.44 8.86 11.01
C ALA A 101 13.14 8.24 9.64
N LEU A 102 14.07 7.43 9.09
CA LEU A 102 13.87 6.73 7.83
C LEU A 102 12.71 5.74 7.90
N ALA A 103 12.58 5.01 9.00
CA ALA A 103 11.45 4.11 9.23
C ALA A 103 10.11 4.88 9.29
N SER A 104 10.10 6.04 9.95
CA SER A 104 8.91 6.89 10.03
C SER A 104 8.49 7.41 8.65
N ILE A 105 9.44 7.86 7.83
CA ILE A 105 9.17 8.27 6.43
C ILE A 105 8.56 7.10 5.65
N TRP A 106 9.14 5.91 5.80
CA TRP A 106 8.68 4.70 5.09
C TRP A 106 7.29 4.25 5.55
N PHE A 107 7.00 4.27 6.86
CA PHE A 107 5.64 4.04 7.37
C PHE A 107 4.63 5.06 6.84
N ALA A 108 4.99 6.34 6.81
CA ALA A 108 4.14 7.40 6.32
C ALA A 108 3.80 7.20 4.83
N HIS A 109 4.80 6.83 4.00
CA HIS A 109 4.59 6.54 2.58
C HIS A 109 3.61 5.39 2.37
N ILE A 110 3.85 4.22 2.98
CA ILE A 110 2.96 3.05 2.83
C ILE A 110 1.55 3.36 3.33
N GLY A 111 1.43 4.08 4.45
CA GLY A 111 0.14 4.48 5.00
C GLY A 111 -0.61 5.42 4.06
N PHE A 112 0.09 6.38 3.46
CA PHE A 112 -0.48 7.30 2.48
C PHE A 112 -0.95 6.59 1.22
N ASP A 113 -0.17 5.68 0.68
CA ASP A 113 -0.53 4.86 -0.47
C ASP A 113 -1.82 4.07 -0.22
N ARG A 114 -1.89 3.37 0.90
CA ARG A 114 -3.07 2.56 1.24
C ARG A 114 -4.30 3.42 1.52
N MET A 115 -4.13 4.60 2.13
CA MET A 115 -5.20 5.59 2.31
C MET A 115 -5.78 6.01 0.96
N LEU A 116 -4.96 6.23 -0.05
CA LEU A 116 -5.39 6.55 -1.42
C LEU A 116 -6.00 5.34 -2.15
N GLY A 117 -5.78 4.13 -1.65
CA GLY A 117 -6.27 2.88 -2.25
C GLY A 117 -5.22 2.14 -3.09
N TYR A 118 -3.95 2.59 -3.05
CA TYR A 118 -2.83 1.85 -3.61
C TYR A 118 -2.48 0.69 -2.68
N GLY A 119 -2.89 -0.52 -3.06
CA GLY A 119 -2.60 -1.73 -2.31
C GLY A 119 -1.41 -2.51 -2.88
N LEU A 120 -1.12 -3.66 -2.25
CA LEU A 120 -0.14 -4.62 -2.77
C LEU A 120 -0.57 -5.08 -4.16
N LYS A 121 0.39 -5.22 -5.05
CA LYS A 121 0.19 -5.50 -6.47
C LYS A 121 0.11 -7.00 -6.74
N TYR A 122 -0.77 -7.39 -7.65
CA TYR A 122 -0.77 -8.75 -8.21
C TYR A 122 0.15 -8.83 -9.42
N GLY A 123 0.73 -10.01 -9.66
CA GLY A 123 1.64 -10.26 -10.80
C GLY A 123 0.98 -10.17 -12.20
N GLN A 124 -0.31 -9.84 -12.27
CA GLN A 124 -1.07 -9.67 -13.52
C GLN A 124 -0.87 -8.28 -14.13
N GLY A 125 -0.35 -7.31 -13.39
CA GLY A 125 -0.06 -5.97 -13.87
C GLY A 125 -0.24 -4.87 -12.83
N PHE A 126 0.27 -3.69 -13.14
CA PHE A 126 0.32 -2.54 -12.22
C PHE A 126 -1.05 -2.12 -11.65
N ALA A 127 -2.11 -2.23 -12.45
CA ALA A 127 -3.45 -1.80 -12.06
C ALA A 127 -4.17 -2.76 -11.09
N PHE A 128 -3.68 -3.99 -10.93
CA PHE A 128 -4.34 -5.00 -10.12
C PHE A 128 -3.78 -5.01 -8.70
N THR A 129 -4.58 -4.55 -7.72
CA THR A 129 -4.19 -4.50 -6.31
C THR A 129 -5.22 -5.20 -5.42
N HIS A 130 -4.82 -5.60 -4.21
CA HIS A 130 -5.74 -6.21 -3.25
C HIS A 130 -6.81 -5.23 -2.74
N LEU A 131 -6.60 -3.91 -2.87
CA LEU A 131 -7.58 -2.86 -2.52
C LEU A 131 -8.45 -2.43 -3.70
N GLY A 132 -8.33 -3.10 -4.86
CA GLY A 132 -9.12 -2.84 -6.05
C GLY A 132 -8.28 -2.57 -7.29
N ARG A 133 -8.97 -2.35 -8.40
CA ARG A 133 -8.33 -2.06 -9.68
C ARG A 133 -8.14 -0.56 -9.83
N LEU A 134 -6.90 -0.12 -10.03
CA LEU A 134 -6.58 1.29 -10.26
C LEU A 134 -7.13 1.75 -11.61
N GLY A 135 -7.77 2.93 -11.64
CA GLY A 135 -8.26 3.55 -12.89
C GLY A 135 -9.59 3.01 -13.41
N PHE A 136 -10.20 2.00 -12.79
CA PHE A 136 -11.52 1.53 -13.18
C PHE A 136 -12.59 2.16 -12.27
N ARG A 137 -13.32 3.18 -12.76
CA ARG A 137 -14.65 3.47 -12.25
C ARG A 137 -15.50 2.24 -12.59
N ALA A 138 -15.98 1.54 -11.56
CA ALA A 138 -17.05 0.57 -11.76
C ALA A 138 -18.18 1.31 -12.46
N ASN A 139 -18.34 1.05 -13.76
CA ASN A 139 -19.53 1.46 -14.49
C ASN A 139 -20.66 0.71 -13.79
N ARG A 140 -21.46 1.44 -13.00
CA ARG A 140 -22.77 0.93 -12.57
C ARG A 140 -23.54 0.70 -13.87
N GLN A 141 -23.47 -0.50 -14.38
CA GLN A 141 -24.44 -0.92 -15.35
C GLN A 141 -25.78 -0.86 -14.61
N SER A 142 -26.52 0.16 -14.99
CA SER A 142 -27.91 0.33 -14.69
C SER A 142 -28.62 -1.01 -14.73
N ALA A 143 -29.12 -1.45 -13.57
CA ALA A 143 -30.26 -2.34 -13.55
C ALA A 143 -31.37 -1.56 -14.23
N SER A 144 -31.63 -1.84 -15.47
CA SER A 144 -32.89 -1.51 -16.11
C SER A 144 -33.96 -2.49 -15.62
N PRO A 145 -35.17 -2.02 -15.35
CA PRO A 145 -36.27 -2.79 -14.81
C PRO A 145 -36.74 -3.88 -15.76
#